data_3059aac7b97e301e3a2b3442c7cb0851
#
_entry.id   3059aac7b97e301e3a2b3442c7cb0851
#
_cell.length_a   1.000
_cell.length_b   1.000
_cell.length_c   1.000
_cell.angle_alpha   90.00
_cell.angle_beta   90.00
_cell.angle_gamma   90.00
#
_symmetry.space_group_name_H-M   'P 1'
#
loop_
_entity.id
_entity.type
_entity.pdbx_description
1 polymer ?
#
loop_
_entity_poly.entity_id
_entity_poly.type
_entity_poly.pdbx_seq_one_letter_code
_entity_poly.pdbx_strand_id
1 'polypeptide(L)'
;NIDTLKAHGYQKGKQKKLAGNFNLVRRTTDPQTIYVKNALNRDDIVDITDFDYVTYLYNIDRMNLNEELAKAIMIGDGRDDGAEDKIFTEHIRPIWTDDDLYTIHVDLDITAMKAELQGTNTGANFGDNYVYAEAMVQTILYARENYKGTGTPDLYCTPHMTNVMLLARDMNGRRIYSSKAELATALNVGGIYTAEQFANKTRKTSDNKIKKLIGIIVNLQD
;
A
#
# COMPACT_ATOMS: atom_id res chain seq x y z
N ASN A 1 -15.74 15.75 8.94
CA ASN A 1 -14.77 16.34 9.87
C ASN A 1 -15.39 16.38 11.27
N ILE A 2 -15.01 15.43 12.15
CA ILE A 2 -15.57 15.27 13.51
C ILE A 2 -15.23 16.52 14.37
N ASP A 3 -14.18 17.25 14.06
CA ASP A 3 -13.77 18.43 14.82
C ASP A 3 -14.78 19.59 14.75
N THR A 4 -15.57 19.68 13.68
CA THR A 4 -16.64 20.68 13.55
C THR A 4 -17.89 20.34 14.34
N LEU A 5 -18.01 19.08 14.82
CA LEU A 5 -19.16 18.57 15.59
C LEU A 5 -18.92 18.55 17.10
N LYS A 6 -17.81 19.14 17.57
CA LYS A 6 -17.48 19.20 19.00
C LYS A 6 -18.55 19.95 19.79
N ALA A 7 -18.81 19.45 20.98
CA ALA A 7 -19.70 20.14 21.92
C ALA A 7 -19.13 21.50 22.31
N HIS A 8 -20.01 22.49 22.40
CA HIS A 8 -19.67 23.85 22.79
C HIS A 8 -20.23 24.16 24.16
N GLY A 9 -19.47 24.92 24.95
CA GLY A 9 -19.94 25.49 26.21
C GLY A 9 -21.07 26.49 25.94
N TYR A 10 -22.10 26.50 26.80
CA TYR A 10 -23.18 27.46 26.71
C TYR A 10 -23.01 28.58 27.75
N GLN A 11 -23.06 29.81 27.29
CA GLN A 11 -23.11 30.98 28.15
C GLN A 11 -24.56 31.52 28.19
N LYS A 12 -25.10 31.66 29.40
CA LYS A 12 -26.48 32.14 29.59
C LYS A 12 -26.72 33.49 28.88
N GLY A 13 -27.78 33.53 28.06
CA GLY A 13 -28.13 34.73 27.30
C GLY A 13 -27.49 34.83 25.91
N LYS A 14 -26.65 33.91 25.50
CA LYS A 14 -26.09 33.84 24.13
C LYS A 14 -26.82 32.86 23.26
N GLN A 15 -26.83 33.13 21.95
CA GLN A 15 -27.43 32.20 20.98
C GLN A 15 -26.57 30.94 20.84
N LYS A 16 -27.18 29.77 20.83
CA LYS A 16 -26.51 28.50 20.59
C LYS A 16 -26.04 28.44 19.16
N LYS A 17 -24.79 28.06 18.94
CA LYS A 17 -24.22 27.85 17.61
C LYS A 17 -24.57 26.46 17.10
N LEU A 18 -24.88 26.34 15.81
CA LEU A 18 -25.03 25.06 15.14
C LEU A 18 -23.64 24.41 14.99
N ALA A 19 -23.55 23.12 15.27
CA ALA A 19 -22.30 22.37 15.23
C ALA A 19 -21.81 22.04 13.79
N GLY A 20 -22.48 22.54 12.77
CA GLY A 20 -22.14 22.31 11.36
C GLY A 20 -23.11 21.34 10.65
N ASN A 21 -22.94 21.21 9.36
CA ASN A 21 -23.74 20.31 8.53
C ASN A 21 -23.09 18.94 8.47
N PHE A 22 -23.89 17.91 8.65
CA PHE A 22 -23.48 16.52 8.51
C PHE A 22 -23.76 16.04 7.09
N ASN A 23 -22.70 15.79 6.30
CA ASN A 23 -22.82 15.24 4.97
C ASN A 23 -22.60 13.72 5.01
N LEU A 24 -23.62 12.95 4.65
CA LEU A 24 -23.50 11.51 4.46
C LEU A 24 -23.05 11.25 3.01
N VAL A 25 -21.87 10.68 2.86
CA VAL A 25 -21.38 10.22 1.56
C VAL A 25 -21.70 8.72 1.44
N ARG A 26 -22.50 8.37 0.43
CA ARG A 26 -22.82 6.97 0.14
C ARG A 26 -21.82 6.41 -0.86
N ARG A 27 -21.18 5.31 -0.52
CA ARG A 27 -20.37 4.50 -1.43
C ARG A 27 -21.13 3.23 -1.78
N THR A 28 -21.27 2.94 -3.07
CA THR A 28 -21.89 1.72 -3.56
C THR A 28 -20.80 0.85 -4.17
N THR A 29 -20.79 -0.43 -3.85
CA THR A 29 -19.95 -1.44 -4.48
C THR A 29 -20.85 -2.48 -5.11
N ASP A 30 -20.61 -2.81 -6.37
CA ASP A 30 -21.32 -3.87 -7.07
C ASP A 30 -20.44 -5.11 -7.15
N PRO A 31 -20.99 -6.33 -6.97
CA PRO A 31 -20.22 -7.54 -7.07
C PRO A 31 -19.81 -7.79 -8.53
N GLN A 32 -18.57 -8.26 -8.73
CA GLN A 32 -18.07 -8.70 -10.03
C GLN A 32 -17.57 -10.15 -9.93
N THR A 33 -17.87 -10.95 -10.95
CA THR A 33 -17.34 -12.31 -11.03
C THR A 33 -15.93 -12.29 -11.63
N ILE A 34 -14.99 -12.87 -10.91
CA ILE A 34 -13.62 -13.09 -11.36
C ILE A 34 -13.49 -14.59 -11.64
N TYR A 35 -12.95 -14.95 -12.79
CA TYR A 35 -12.83 -16.35 -13.19
C TYR A 35 -11.47 -16.65 -13.82
N VAL A 36 -11.07 -17.92 -13.70
CA VAL A 36 -9.98 -18.53 -14.46
C VAL A 36 -10.58 -19.68 -15.27
N LYS A 37 -10.25 -19.76 -16.52
CA LYS A 37 -10.74 -20.81 -17.42
C LYS A 37 -9.57 -21.47 -18.14
N ASN A 38 -9.41 -22.76 -17.91
CA ASN A 38 -8.45 -23.60 -18.63
C ASN A 38 -9.16 -24.62 -19.51
N ALA A 39 -8.57 -24.95 -20.64
CA ALA A 39 -9.02 -26.03 -21.52
C ALA A 39 -7.99 -27.16 -21.48
N LEU A 40 -8.44 -28.38 -21.27
CA LEU A 40 -7.63 -29.59 -21.26
C LEU A 40 -7.92 -30.38 -22.51
N ASN A 41 -6.87 -30.83 -23.18
CA ASN A 41 -7.01 -31.83 -24.23
C ASN A 41 -7.21 -33.22 -23.60
N ARG A 42 -8.15 -33.96 -24.12
CA ARG A 42 -8.47 -35.30 -23.63
C ARG A 42 -7.28 -36.25 -23.73
N ASP A 43 -6.48 -36.10 -24.77
CA ASP A 43 -5.33 -36.96 -25.04
C ASP A 43 -4.23 -36.76 -23.99
N ASP A 44 -4.01 -35.49 -23.54
CA ASP A 44 -3.05 -35.17 -22.50
C ASP A 44 -3.43 -35.79 -21.13
N ILE A 45 -4.74 -35.96 -20.87
CA ILE A 45 -5.22 -36.54 -19.61
C ILE A 45 -5.02 -38.07 -19.61
N VAL A 46 -5.14 -38.72 -20.79
CA VAL A 46 -5.02 -40.18 -20.92
C VAL A 46 -3.56 -40.64 -20.80
N ASP A 47 -2.63 -39.80 -21.26
CA ASP A 47 -1.20 -40.16 -21.26
C ASP A 47 -0.53 -39.97 -19.88
N ILE A 48 -1.16 -39.22 -18.96
CA ILE A 48 -0.63 -38.94 -17.60
C ILE A 48 -1.32 -39.89 -16.60
N THR A 49 -0.77 -41.08 -16.41
CA THR A 49 -1.37 -42.11 -15.54
C THR A 49 -1.01 -42.02 -14.07
N ASP A 50 0.12 -41.38 -13.72
CA ASP A 50 0.66 -41.33 -12.35
C ASP A 50 0.52 -39.97 -11.63
N PHE A 51 -0.05 -38.97 -12.29
CA PHE A 51 -0.15 -37.63 -11.77
C PHE A 51 -1.58 -37.12 -11.81
N ASP A 52 -2.12 -36.69 -10.65
CA ASP A 52 -3.44 -36.06 -10.61
C ASP A 52 -3.38 -34.64 -11.19
N TYR A 53 -3.41 -34.58 -12.52
CA TYR A 53 -3.31 -33.37 -13.29
C TYR A 53 -4.47 -32.40 -13.02
N VAL A 54 -5.65 -32.90 -12.73
CA VAL A 54 -6.83 -32.09 -12.44
C VAL A 54 -6.64 -31.33 -11.10
N THR A 55 -6.19 -32.05 -10.07
CA THR A 55 -5.90 -31.44 -8.77
C THR A 55 -4.75 -30.44 -8.86
N TYR A 56 -3.74 -30.73 -9.66
CA TYR A 56 -2.62 -29.81 -9.90
C TYR A 56 -3.09 -28.51 -10.56
N LEU A 57 -3.87 -28.59 -11.63
CA LEU A 57 -4.43 -27.43 -12.31
C LEU A 57 -5.35 -26.62 -11.39
N TYR A 58 -6.20 -27.28 -10.64
CA TYR A 58 -7.07 -26.61 -9.68
C TYR A 58 -6.28 -25.78 -8.65
N ASN A 59 -5.17 -26.32 -8.16
CA ASN A 59 -4.31 -25.59 -7.21
C ASN A 59 -3.62 -24.39 -7.86
N ILE A 60 -3.15 -24.53 -9.11
CA ILE A 60 -2.56 -23.42 -9.86
C ILE A 60 -3.60 -22.35 -10.15
N ASP A 61 -4.79 -22.72 -10.61
CA ASP A 61 -5.86 -21.77 -10.91
C ASP A 61 -6.31 -21.02 -9.67
N ARG A 62 -6.42 -21.70 -8.53
CA ARG A 62 -6.73 -21.07 -7.25
C ARG A 62 -5.63 -20.08 -6.83
N MET A 63 -4.37 -20.42 -7.03
CA MET A 63 -3.25 -19.53 -6.72
C MET A 63 -3.27 -18.30 -7.63
N ASN A 64 -3.47 -18.46 -8.92
CA ASN A 64 -3.57 -17.36 -9.88
C ASN A 64 -4.77 -16.45 -9.59
N LEU A 65 -5.92 -17.03 -9.23
CA LEU A 65 -7.11 -16.27 -8.86
C LEU A 65 -6.86 -15.41 -7.62
N ASN A 66 -6.24 -15.98 -6.60
CA ASN A 66 -5.92 -15.27 -5.37
C ASN A 66 -4.88 -14.15 -5.61
N GLU A 67 -3.90 -14.39 -6.48
CA GLU A 67 -2.89 -13.38 -6.85
C GLU A 67 -3.52 -12.20 -7.61
N GLU A 68 -4.35 -12.48 -8.62
CA GLU A 68 -5.06 -11.42 -9.36
C GLU A 68 -6.04 -10.66 -8.48
N LEU A 69 -6.72 -11.33 -7.56
CA LEU A 69 -7.62 -10.68 -6.60
C LEU A 69 -6.84 -9.77 -5.64
N ALA A 70 -5.75 -10.25 -5.07
CA ALA A 70 -4.90 -9.45 -4.19
C ALA A 70 -4.32 -8.23 -4.91
N LYS A 71 -3.89 -8.41 -6.16
CA LYS A 71 -3.40 -7.33 -7.01
C LYS A 71 -4.51 -6.30 -7.30
N ALA A 72 -5.72 -6.77 -7.66
CA ALA A 72 -6.87 -5.88 -7.91
C ALA A 72 -7.23 -5.05 -6.68
N ILE A 73 -7.18 -5.62 -5.47
CA ILE A 73 -7.49 -4.92 -4.22
C ILE A 73 -6.40 -3.89 -3.89
N MET A 74 -5.13 -4.21 -4.08
CA MET A 74 -4.02 -3.37 -3.64
C MET A 74 -3.70 -2.25 -4.64
N ILE A 75 -3.52 -2.61 -5.92
CA ILE A 75 -2.97 -1.71 -6.94
C ILE A 75 -3.79 -1.64 -8.23
N GLY A 76 -4.83 -2.47 -8.36
CA GLY A 76 -5.56 -2.66 -9.60
C GLY A 76 -4.94 -3.73 -10.51
N ASP A 77 -5.73 -4.27 -11.42
CA ASP A 77 -5.32 -5.33 -12.33
C ASP A 77 -4.29 -4.88 -13.38
N GLY A 78 -4.21 -3.59 -13.65
CA GLY A 78 -3.26 -3.01 -14.61
C GLY A 78 -3.68 -3.16 -16.08
N ARG A 79 -4.90 -3.62 -16.35
CA ARG A 79 -5.46 -3.69 -17.70
C ARG A 79 -6.06 -2.35 -18.11
N ASP A 80 -6.16 -2.10 -19.42
CA ASP A 80 -6.76 -0.88 -19.96
C ASP A 80 -8.28 -0.84 -19.68
N ASP A 81 -8.84 0.35 -19.54
CA ASP A 81 -10.26 0.54 -19.20
C ASP A 81 -11.24 -0.02 -20.26
N GLY A 82 -10.79 -0.24 -21.48
CA GLY A 82 -11.57 -0.85 -22.57
C GLY A 82 -11.38 -2.35 -22.74
N ALA A 83 -10.59 -3.02 -21.91
CA ALA A 83 -10.35 -4.46 -22.01
C ALA A 83 -11.57 -5.26 -21.53
N GLU A 84 -11.97 -6.29 -22.30
CA GLU A 84 -13.11 -7.14 -21.94
C GLU A 84 -12.91 -7.93 -20.64
N ASP A 85 -11.67 -8.20 -20.30
CA ASP A 85 -11.24 -8.98 -19.12
C ASP A 85 -10.82 -8.11 -17.95
N LYS A 86 -11.11 -6.79 -18.00
CA LYS A 86 -10.78 -5.87 -16.92
C LYS A 86 -11.59 -6.14 -15.66
N ILE A 87 -10.91 -6.13 -14.53
CA ILE A 87 -11.53 -6.05 -13.21
C ILE A 87 -11.84 -4.57 -12.95
N PHE A 88 -13.12 -4.19 -13.05
CA PHE A 88 -13.51 -2.79 -12.95
C PHE A 88 -13.22 -2.21 -11.56
N THR A 89 -12.55 -1.08 -11.55
CA THR A 89 -12.20 -0.35 -10.33
C THR A 89 -13.41 0.18 -9.56
N GLU A 90 -14.57 0.27 -10.21
CA GLU A 90 -15.84 0.63 -9.57
C GLU A 90 -16.38 -0.50 -8.66
N HIS A 91 -16.08 -1.74 -9.00
CA HIS A 91 -16.48 -2.92 -8.23
C HIS A 91 -15.45 -3.26 -7.15
N ILE A 92 -14.18 -3.38 -7.55
CA ILE A 92 -13.06 -3.59 -6.64
C ILE A 92 -12.17 -2.36 -6.71
N ARG A 93 -12.23 -1.50 -5.70
CA ARG A 93 -11.46 -0.25 -5.67
C ARG A 93 -10.06 -0.50 -5.13
N PRO A 94 -9.03 -0.26 -5.94
CA PRO A 94 -7.65 -0.44 -5.50
C PRO A 94 -7.29 0.58 -4.41
N ILE A 95 -6.66 0.14 -3.34
CA ILE A 95 -6.19 1.01 -2.26
C ILE A 95 -5.27 2.11 -2.80
N TRP A 96 -4.42 1.78 -3.77
CA TRP A 96 -3.46 2.71 -4.38
C TRP A 96 -4.07 3.91 -5.09
N THR A 97 -5.22 3.73 -5.74
CA THR A 97 -5.86 4.75 -6.59
C THR A 97 -7.18 5.26 -6.02
N ASP A 98 -7.55 4.84 -4.82
CA ASP A 98 -8.79 5.27 -4.19
C ASP A 98 -8.72 6.76 -3.78
N ASP A 99 -9.89 7.33 -3.52
CA ASP A 99 -10.06 8.73 -3.14
C ASP A 99 -9.39 9.02 -1.78
N ASP A 100 -8.85 10.24 -1.63
CA ASP A 100 -8.21 10.71 -0.39
C ASP A 100 -9.13 10.67 0.84
N LEU A 101 -10.45 10.53 0.62
CA LEU A 101 -11.41 10.34 1.70
C LEU A 101 -11.27 8.97 2.39
N TYR A 102 -10.85 7.94 1.65
CA TYR A 102 -10.75 6.55 2.12
C TYR A 102 -9.31 6.08 2.28
N THR A 103 -8.39 6.64 1.50
CA THR A 103 -6.98 6.26 1.51
C THR A 103 -6.11 7.47 1.81
N ILE A 104 -5.26 7.39 2.81
CA ILE A 104 -4.33 8.46 3.16
C ILE A 104 -3.08 8.31 2.28
N HIS A 105 -2.86 9.27 1.39
CA HIS A 105 -1.67 9.31 0.56
C HIS A 105 -0.58 10.13 1.24
N VAL A 106 0.57 9.52 1.49
CA VAL A 106 1.74 10.19 2.06
C VAL A 106 2.82 10.27 0.99
N ASP A 107 3.26 11.48 0.68
CA ASP A 107 4.28 11.72 -0.32
C ASP A 107 5.68 11.75 0.32
N LEU A 108 6.64 11.12 -0.34
CA LEU A 108 8.05 11.18 0.01
C LEU A 108 8.74 12.21 -0.90
N ASP A 109 9.30 13.26 -0.30
CA ASP A 109 10.18 14.20 -0.97
C ASP A 109 11.63 13.94 -0.58
N ILE A 110 12.33 13.21 -1.45
CA ILE A 110 13.75 12.86 -1.24
C ILE A 110 14.64 14.12 -1.25
N THR A 111 14.28 15.14 -2.03
CA THR A 111 15.09 16.36 -2.15
C THR A 111 15.03 17.17 -0.87
N ALA A 112 13.83 17.36 -0.31
CA ALA A 112 13.64 18.04 0.95
C ALA A 112 14.33 17.30 2.11
N MET A 113 14.18 15.97 2.15
CA MET A 113 14.79 15.14 3.18
C MET A 113 16.32 15.13 3.09
N LYS A 114 16.86 15.12 1.87
CA LYS A 114 18.32 15.25 1.65
C LYS A 114 18.85 16.57 2.18
N ALA A 115 18.15 17.66 1.91
CA ALA A 115 18.53 18.99 2.41
C ALA A 115 18.48 19.06 3.94
N GLU A 116 17.48 18.47 4.56
CA GLU A 116 17.33 18.41 6.02
C GLU A 116 18.46 17.60 6.66
N LEU A 117 18.73 16.40 6.17
CA LEU A 117 19.80 15.53 6.70
C LEU A 117 21.20 16.14 6.51
N GLN A 118 21.45 16.82 5.40
CA GLN A 118 22.72 17.52 5.17
C GLN A 118 22.85 18.80 6.00
N GLY A 119 21.74 19.49 6.26
CA GLY A 119 21.73 20.73 7.07
C GLY A 119 21.90 20.47 8.56
N THR A 120 21.42 19.34 9.06
CA THR A 120 21.44 19.01 10.50
C THR A 120 22.77 18.39 10.94
N ASN A 121 23.51 17.73 10.03
CA ASN A 121 24.78 17.08 10.32
C ASN A 121 25.95 17.84 9.66
N THR A 122 26.43 18.85 10.32
CA THR A 122 27.64 19.56 9.93
C THR A 122 28.84 18.61 10.02
N GLY A 123 29.25 18.03 8.90
CA GLY A 123 30.48 17.24 8.75
C GLY A 123 30.34 15.76 8.38
N ALA A 124 29.14 15.21 8.36
CA ALA A 124 28.96 13.83 7.87
C ALA A 124 28.49 13.82 6.42
N ASN A 125 29.33 13.33 5.55
CA ASN A 125 28.99 13.11 4.13
C ASN A 125 28.26 11.77 4.01
N PHE A 126 26.94 11.79 4.23
CA PHE A 126 26.09 10.61 4.02
C PHE A 126 25.96 10.36 2.51
N GLY A 127 26.25 9.13 2.07
CA GLY A 127 26.02 8.73 0.69
C GLY A 127 24.54 8.78 0.30
N ASP A 128 24.25 8.93 -0.98
CA ASP A 128 22.87 9.03 -1.48
C ASP A 128 21.98 7.85 -1.07
N ASN A 129 22.53 6.64 -0.98
CA ASN A 129 21.80 5.45 -0.52
C ASN A 129 21.36 5.53 0.94
N TYR A 130 22.15 6.13 1.82
CA TYR A 130 21.78 6.33 3.22
C TYR A 130 20.63 7.33 3.34
N VAL A 131 20.74 8.47 2.68
CA VAL A 131 19.69 9.50 2.68
C VAL A 131 18.38 8.95 2.17
N TYR A 132 18.44 8.15 1.10
CA TYR A 132 17.25 7.51 0.54
C TYR A 132 16.61 6.50 1.50
N ALA A 133 17.42 5.65 2.14
CA ALA A 133 16.95 4.68 3.12
C ALA A 133 16.31 5.35 4.33
N GLU A 134 16.96 6.37 4.88
CA GLU A 134 16.44 7.12 6.03
C GLU A 134 15.15 7.87 5.69
N ALA A 135 15.10 8.52 4.53
CA ALA A 135 13.91 9.19 4.05
C ALA A 135 12.72 8.24 3.93
N MET A 136 12.94 7.02 3.45
CA MET A 136 11.90 5.99 3.36
C MET A 136 11.41 5.55 4.75
N VAL A 137 12.33 5.25 5.66
CA VAL A 137 12.00 4.83 7.03
C VAL A 137 11.19 5.91 7.75
N GLN A 138 11.62 7.17 7.70
CA GLN A 138 10.90 8.29 8.30
C GLN A 138 9.52 8.48 7.69
N THR A 139 9.40 8.43 6.36
CA THR A 139 8.10 8.58 5.69
C THR A 139 7.14 7.47 6.08
N ILE A 140 7.60 6.23 6.18
CA ILE A 140 6.78 5.09 6.60
C ILE A 140 6.32 5.26 8.06
N LEU A 141 7.19 5.74 8.95
CA LEU A 141 6.82 6.04 10.33
C LEU A 141 5.74 7.13 10.42
N TYR A 142 5.88 8.22 9.67
CA TYR A 142 4.86 9.27 9.60
C TYR A 142 3.55 8.75 8.96
N ALA A 143 3.64 7.91 7.94
CA ALA A 143 2.46 7.28 7.35
C ALA A 143 1.75 6.38 8.37
N ARG A 144 2.53 5.64 9.18
CA ARG A 144 1.99 4.79 10.25
C ARG A 144 1.25 5.60 11.33
N GLU A 145 1.70 6.79 11.66
CA GLU A 145 1.02 7.69 12.60
C GLU A 145 -0.40 8.05 12.14
N ASN A 146 -0.60 8.21 10.85
CA ASN A 146 -1.89 8.56 10.26
C ASN A 146 -2.86 7.38 10.12
N TYR A 147 -2.39 6.14 10.36
CA TYR A 147 -3.22 4.95 10.28
C TYR A 147 -4.29 4.95 11.37
N LYS A 148 -5.56 4.79 10.97
CA LYS A 148 -6.74 4.83 11.86
C LYS A 148 -7.52 3.52 11.91
N GLY A 149 -7.04 2.47 11.23
CA GLY A 149 -7.65 1.13 11.28
C GLY A 149 -7.41 0.43 12.62
N THR A 150 -8.05 -0.72 12.79
CA THR A 150 -7.88 -1.56 13.98
C THR A 150 -6.63 -2.43 13.85
N GLY A 151 -6.08 -2.88 14.97
CA GLY A 151 -4.94 -3.79 15.00
C GLY A 151 -3.62 -3.19 14.53
N THR A 152 -2.68 -4.07 14.21
CA THR A 152 -1.35 -3.70 13.70
C THR A 152 -1.32 -3.94 12.20
N PRO A 153 -1.18 -2.90 11.37
CA PRO A 153 -1.13 -3.07 9.93
C PRO A 153 0.21 -3.65 9.48
N ASP A 154 0.20 -4.25 8.31
CA ASP A 154 1.36 -4.77 7.63
C ASP A 154 1.83 -3.81 6.52
N LEU A 155 3.12 -3.84 6.21
CA LEU A 155 3.70 -3.10 5.11
C LEU A 155 3.88 -4.00 3.89
N TYR A 156 3.26 -3.63 2.78
CA TYR A 156 3.41 -4.28 1.48
C TYR A 156 4.25 -3.40 0.56
N CYS A 157 5.40 -3.90 0.10
CA CYS A 157 6.31 -3.14 -0.75
C CYS A 157 7.09 -4.05 -1.71
N THR A 158 7.93 -3.46 -2.56
CA THR A 158 8.80 -4.26 -3.43
C THR A 158 9.99 -4.83 -2.65
N PRO A 159 10.57 -5.98 -3.09
CA PRO A 159 11.82 -6.50 -2.51
C PRO A 159 12.95 -5.48 -2.55
N HIS A 160 13.06 -4.71 -3.62
CA HIS A 160 14.05 -3.64 -3.75
C HIS A 160 13.92 -2.59 -2.64
N MET A 161 12.70 -2.13 -2.34
CA MET A 161 12.47 -1.12 -1.30
C MET A 161 12.84 -1.64 0.10
N THR A 162 12.51 -2.90 0.39
CA THR A 162 12.93 -3.55 1.65
C THR A 162 14.46 -3.59 1.76
N ASN A 163 15.14 -3.98 0.68
CA ASN A 163 16.60 -4.02 0.66
C ASN A 163 17.23 -2.64 0.84
N VAL A 164 16.65 -1.60 0.22
CA VAL A 164 17.12 -0.21 0.42
C VAL A 164 17.01 0.21 1.88
N MET A 165 15.87 -0.06 2.54
CA MET A 165 15.71 0.25 3.97
C MET A 165 16.70 -0.51 4.87
N LEU A 166 17.01 -1.76 4.55
CA LEU A 166 18.01 -2.55 5.27
C LEU A 166 19.47 -2.07 5.04
N LEU A 167 19.69 -1.23 4.03
CA LEU A 167 21.02 -0.62 3.80
C LEU A 167 21.27 0.63 4.66
N ALA A 168 20.30 1.08 5.46
CA ALA A 168 20.48 2.18 6.39
C ALA A 168 21.65 1.90 7.35
N ARG A 169 22.55 2.88 7.50
CA ARG A 169 23.74 2.78 8.32
C ARG A 169 23.82 3.93 9.30
N ASP A 170 24.42 3.66 10.43
CA ASP A 170 24.77 4.69 11.42
C ASP A 170 26.00 5.52 10.98
N MET A 171 26.34 6.54 11.78
CA MET A 171 27.52 7.38 11.53
C MET A 171 28.83 6.62 11.53
N ASN A 172 28.89 5.43 12.15
CA ASN A 172 30.05 4.56 12.20
C ASN A 172 30.09 3.55 11.05
N GLY A 173 29.13 3.63 10.11
CA GLY A 173 29.01 2.73 8.97
C GLY A 173 28.41 1.35 9.28
N ARG A 174 27.90 1.12 10.50
CA ARG A 174 27.22 -0.11 10.88
C ARG A 174 25.78 -0.10 10.37
N ARG A 175 25.27 -1.26 9.99
CA ARG A 175 23.86 -1.39 9.64
C ARG A 175 23.00 -1.16 10.88
N ILE A 176 21.96 -0.34 10.74
CA ILE A 176 21.00 -0.05 11.81
C ILE A 176 20.08 -1.26 12.00
N TYR A 177 19.64 -1.86 10.90
CA TYR A 177 18.74 -3.02 10.92
C TYR A 177 19.48 -4.26 10.43
N SER A 178 19.56 -5.29 11.25
CA SER A 178 20.23 -6.54 10.92
C SER A 178 19.31 -7.53 10.21
N SER A 179 17.99 -7.39 10.39
CA SER A 179 16.99 -8.29 9.83
C SER A 179 15.71 -7.56 9.43
N LYS A 180 14.92 -8.23 8.59
CA LYS A 180 13.59 -7.76 8.17
C LYS A 180 12.62 -7.63 9.36
N ALA A 181 12.72 -8.52 10.34
CA ALA A 181 11.91 -8.49 11.55
C ALA A 181 12.22 -7.27 12.43
N GLU A 182 13.51 -6.95 12.58
CA GLU A 182 13.94 -5.77 13.32
C GLU A 182 13.47 -4.47 12.64
N LEU A 183 13.57 -4.42 11.31
CA LEU A 183 13.01 -3.30 10.53
C LEU A 183 11.49 -3.17 10.71
N ALA A 184 10.74 -4.27 10.69
CA ALA A 184 9.29 -4.25 10.92
C ALA A 184 8.94 -3.71 12.30
N THR A 185 9.68 -4.11 13.33
CA THR A 185 9.52 -3.61 14.70
C THR A 185 9.82 -2.10 14.78
N ALA A 186 10.89 -1.65 14.12
CA ALA A 186 11.25 -0.24 14.08
C ALA A 186 10.22 0.62 13.35
N LEU A 187 9.59 0.09 12.30
CA LEU A 187 8.51 0.74 11.55
C LEU A 187 7.15 0.64 12.25
N ASN A 188 7.05 -0.05 13.38
CA ASN A 188 5.80 -0.29 14.11
C ASN A 188 4.72 -0.94 13.22
N VAL A 189 5.11 -1.93 12.42
CA VAL A 189 4.21 -2.75 11.58
C VAL A 189 4.28 -4.21 12.02
N GLY A 190 3.22 -4.97 11.73
CA GLY A 190 3.14 -6.40 12.09
C GLY A 190 4.13 -7.24 11.29
N GLY A 191 4.24 -6.97 9.99
CA GLY A 191 5.17 -7.64 9.09
C GLY A 191 5.48 -6.79 7.86
N ILE A 192 6.53 -7.19 7.13
CA ILE A 192 6.87 -6.61 5.83
C ILE A 192 6.73 -7.71 4.78
N TYR A 193 5.77 -7.54 3.90
CA TYR A 193 5.50 -8.45 2.79
C TYR A 193 6.00 -7.86 1.49
N THR A 194 6.66 -8.67 0.69
CA THR A 194 7.28 -8.20 -0.55
C THR A 194 6.59 -8.83 -1.75
N ALA A 195 6.19 -7.98 -2.70
CA ALA A 195 5.60 -8.39 -3.97
C ALA A 195 6.22 -7.60 -5.12
N GLU A 196 6.67 -8.29 -6.16
CA GLU A 196 7.26 -7.66 -7.35
C GLU A 196 6.22 -6.88 -8.17
N GLN A 197 4.95 -7.24 -8.06
CA GLN A 197 3.83 -6.58 -8.74
C GLN A 197 3.67 -5.10 -8.39
N PHE A 198 4.23 -4.66 -7.26
CA PHE A 198 4.29 -3.24 -6.87
C PHE A 198 5.35 -2.45 -7.63
N ALA A 199 6.26 -3.12 -8.35
CA ALA A 199 7.35 -2.47 -9.04
C ALA A 199 6.84 -1.55 -10.16
N ASN A 200 7.43 -0.35 -10.25
CA ASN A 200 7.17 0.63 -11.30
C ASN A 200 5.71 1.10 -11.44
N LYS A 201 4.88 0.88 -10.42
CA LYS A 201 3.53 1.45 -10.39
C LYS A 201 3.61 2.95 -10.16
N THR A 202 2.94 3.70 -11.02
CA THR A 202 2.90 5.16 -10.99
C THR A 202 1.46 5.65 -10.99
N ARG A 203 1.23 6.75 -10.28
CA ARG A 203 -0.03 7.46 -10.26
C ARG A 203 0.20 8.89 -10.70
N LYS A 204 -0.72 9.42 -11.51
CA LYS A 204 -0.76 10.82 -11.85
C LYS A 204 -1.65 11.54 -10.86
N THR A 205 -1.13 12.54 -10.18
CA THR A 205 -1.89 13.38 -9.27
C THR A 205 -2.66 14.47 -10.03
N SER A 206 -3.62 15.12 -9.37
CA SER A 206 -4.37 16.27 -9.91
C SER A 206 -3.45 17.39 -10.45
N ASP A 207 -2.28 17.55 -9.84
CA ASP A 207 -1.25 18.52 -10.23
C ASP A 207 -0.37 18.07 -11.41
N ASN A 208 -0.77 17.03 -12.14
CA ASN A 208 0.00 16.42 -13.23
C ASN A 208 1.39 15.86 -12.83
N LYS A 209 1.67 15.69 -11.54
CA LYS A 209 2.90 15.06 -11.06
C LYS A 209 2.76 13.54 -11.09
N ILE A 210 3.82 12.87 -11.51
CA ILE A 210 3.89 11.42 -11.48
C ILE A 210 4.49 10.98 -10.15
N LYS A 211 3.73 10.24 -9.37
CA LYS A 211 4.16 9.64 -8.09
C LYS A 211 4.38 8.15 -8.28
N LYS A 212 5.50 7.63 -7.78
CA LYS A 212 5.83 6.21 -7.81
C LYS A 212 5.42 5.56 -6.48
N LEU A 213 4.80 4.39 -6.55
CA LEU A 213 4.44 3.60 -5.38
C LEU A 213 5.70 3.09 -4.68
N ILE A 214 5.80 3.34 -3.38
CA ILE A 214 6.85 2.81 -2.51
C ILE A 214 6.33 1.61 -1.73
N GLY A 215 5.17 1.74 -1.11
CA GLY A 215 4.53 0.69 -0.34
C GLY A 215 3.12 1.08 0.08
N ILE A 216 2.39 0.10 0.58
CA ILE A 216 1.03 0.25 1.13
C ILE A 216 1.04 -0.30 2.54
N ILE A 217 0.49 0.47 3.48
CA ILE A 217 0.32 0.07 4.88
C ILE A 217 -1.15 -0.21 5.09
N VAL A 218 -1.49 -1.46 5.33
CA VAL A 218 -2.88 -1.89 5.50
C VAL A 218 -2.96 -3.11 6.41
N ASN A 219 -4.07 -3.23 7.15
CA ASN A 219 -4.47 -4.45 7.80
C ASN A 219 -5.55 -5.11 6.94
N LEU A 220 -5.25 -6.25 6.34
CA LEU A 220 -6.20 -6.99 5.49
C LEU A 220 -7.30 -7.71 6.28
N GLN A 221 -7.28 -7.63 7.62
CA GLN A 221 -8.32 -8.19 8.49
C GLN A 221 -9.39 -7.16 8.88
N ASP A 222 -9.17 -5.90 8.56
CA ASP A 222 -10.14 -4.80 8.67
C ASP A 222 -11.04 -4.73 7.42
#